data_db410e09aff6c69f724a24e39d53959e
#
_entry.id   db410e09aff6c69f724a24e39d53959e
#
_cell.length_a   1.000
_cell.length_b   1.000
_cell.length_c   1.000
_cell.angle_alpha   90.00
_cell.angle_beta   90.00
_cell.angle_gamma   90.00
#
_symmetry.space_group_name_H-M   'P 1'
#
loop_
_entity.id
_entity.type
_entity.pdbx_description
1 polymer ?
#
loop_
_entity_poly.entity_id
_entity_poly.type
_entity_poly.pdbx_seq_one_letter_code
_entity_poly.pdbx_strand_id
1 'polypeptide(L)'
;MTTQTENNNAFLIHISAFASYFFPLGGILAPLIFWQVAKGKSAYMDTHGKKAVNFNLSFLLYSFVLGLSFFSTTLFHFPNLFGIFSGISIVFIISIIRFVLIIQAAIKASRNEPYNYPLTIDFIK
;
A
#
# COMPACT_ATOMS: atom_id res chain seq x y z
N MET A 1 -11.26 27.39 -3.34
CA MET A 1 -12.05 26.23 -3.06
C MET A 1 -11.21 25.06 -2.56
N THR A 2 -11.65 24.50 -1.47
CA THR A 2 -10.91 23.43 -0.81
C THR A 2 -10.91 22.12 -1.59
N THR A 3 -11.94 21.87 -2.42
CA THR A 3 -12.13 20.58 -3.09
C THR A 3 -10.94 20.18 -3.97
N GLN A 4 -10.42 21.10 -4.79
CA GLN A 4 -9.29 20.78 -5.65
C GLN A 4 -8.03 20.51 -4.82
N THR A 5 -7.80 21.29 -3.78
CA THR A 5 -6.70 21.08 -2.86
C THR A 5 -6.83 19.74 -2.13
N GLU A 6 -8.05 19.41 -1.67
CA GLU A 6 -8.32 18.12 -1.03
C GLU A 6 -8.05 16.96 -1.97
N ASN A 7 -8.48 17.07 -3.22
CA ASN A 7 -8.25 16.03 -4.22
C ASN A 7 -6.78 15.84 -4.49
N ASN A 8 -6.02 16.93 -4.62
CA ASN A 8 -4.58 16.85 -4.84
C ASN A 8 -3.88 16.22 -3.64
N ASN A 9 -4.27 16.58 -2.44
CA ASN A 9 -3.67 16.01 -1.23
C ASN A 9 -4.03 14.54 -1.08
N ALA A 10 -5.27 14.14 -1.39
CA ALA A 10 -5.66 12.75 -1.37
C ALA A 10 -4.89 11.93 -2.41
N PHE A 11 -4.70 12.49 -3.60
CA PHE A 11 -3.84 11.88 -4.62
C PHE A 11 -2.42 11.65 -4.07
N LEU A 12 -1.84 12.67 -3.43
CA LEU A 12 -0.49 12.57 -2.86
C LEU A 12 -0.41 11.52 -1.75
N ILE A 13 -1.46 11.37 -0.94
CA ILE A 13 -1.51 10.34 0.10
C ILE A 13 -1.31 8.96 -0.52
N HIS A 14 -2.02 8.65 -1.61
CA HIS A 14 -1.88 7.36 -2.25
C HIS A 14 -0.54 7.20 -2.95
N ILE A 15 -0.10 8.21 -3.69
CA ILE A 15 1.17 8.16 -4.43
C ILE A 15 2.37 8.08 -3.46
N SER A 16 2.26 8.64 -2.27
CA SER A 16 3.34 8.59 -1.28
C SER A 16 3.72 7.16 -0.89
N ALA A 17 2.81 6.19 -1.09
CA ALA A 17 3.13 4.78 -0.87
C ALA A 17 4.29 4.29 -1.72
N PHE A 18 4.58 4.93 -2.86
CA PHE A 18 5.72 4.58 -3.68
C PHE A 18 7.07 4.87 -3.01
N ALA A 19 7.07 5.57 -1.87
CA ALA A 19 8.28 5.72 -1.06
C ALA A 19 8.87 4.38 -0.60
N SER A 20 8.08 3.30 -0.64
CA SER A 20 8.59 1.95 -0.33
C SER A 20 9.68 1.49 -1.29
N TYR A 21 9.77 2.07 -2.48
CA TYR A 21 10.83 1.76 -3.43
C TYR A 21 12.16 2.42 -3.07
N PHE A 22 12.13 3.40 -2.17
CA PHE A 22 13.33 4.10 -1.73
C PHE A 22 13.83 3.58 -0.38
N PHE A 23 12.92 3.20 0.51
CA PHE A 23 13.29 2.58 1.78
C PHE A 23 12.14 1.69 2.28
N PRO A 24 12.46 0.62 3.05
CA PRO A 24 11.49 -0.48 3.31
C PRO A 24 10.19 -0.05 3.96
N LEU A 25 10.20 0.91 4.87
CA LEU A 25 9.01 1.34 5.60
C LEU A 25 8.34 2.58 4.99
N GLY A 26 8.90 3.10 3.89
CA GLY A 26 8.38 4.32 3.26
C GLY A 26 6.95 4.19 2.78
N GLY A 27 6.55 2.99 2.34
CA GLY A 27 5.19 2.74 1.89
C GLY A 27 4.14 2.84 2.99
N ILE A 28 4.55 2.79 4.25
CA ILE A 28 3.65 2.96 5.40
C ILE A 28 3.86 4.33 6.02
N LEU A 29 5.10 4.73 6.25
CA LEU A 29 5.41 5.98 6.92
C LEU A 29 4.93 7.20 6.15
N ALA A 30 5.10 7.21 4.83
CA ALA A 30 4.70 8.36 4.03
C ALA A 30 3.18 8.58 4.02
N PRO A 31 2.34 7.57 3.69
CA PRO A 31 0.90 7.75 3.82
C PRO A 31 0.44 8.05 5.23
N LEU A 32 1.08 7.46 6.24
CA LEU A 32 0.74 7.70 7.64
C LEU A 32 0.99 9.15 8.03
N ILE A 33 2.13 9.71 7.64
CA ILE A 33 2.45 11.11 7.92
C ILE A 33 1.46 12.04 7.21
N PHE A 34 1.19 11.80 5.93
CA PHE A 34 0.23 12.59 5.18
C PHE A 34 -1.17 12.52 5.80
N TRP A 35 -1.59 11.33 6.23
CA TRP A 35 -2.88 11.17 6.90
C TRP A 35 -2.92 11.93 8.23
N GLN A 36 -1.88 11.83 9.04
CA GLN A 36 -1.83 12.52 10.33
C GLN A 36 -1.94 14.05 10.17
N VAL A 37 -1.31 14.58 9.13
CA VAL A 37 -1.39 16.00 8.84
C VAL A 37 -2.80 16.40 8.37
N ALA A 38 -3.46 15.52 7.63
CA ALA A 38 -4.71 15.83 6.95
C ALA A 38 -5.97 15.52 7.75
N LYS A 39 -5.88 14.62 8.74
CA LYS A 39 -7.08 14.01 9.34
C LYS A 39 -7.99 14.98 10.08
N GLY A 40 -7.50 16.11 10.53
CA GLY A 40 -8.32 17.11 11.19
C GLY A 40 -8.86 18.19 10.26
N LYS A 41 -8.50 18.15 8.98
CA LYS A 41 -8.78 19.20 8.03
C LYS A 41 -9.95 18.89 7.10
N SER A 42 -10.16 17.62 6.78
CA SER A 42 -11.13 17.20 5.79
C SER A 42 -11.52 15.75 6.01
N ALA A 43 -12.83 15.47 6.04
CA ALA A 43 -13.34 14.11 6.12
C ALA A 43 -12.93 13.30 4.89
N TYR A 44 -12.86 13.91 3.72
CA TYR A 44 -12.44 13.27 2.48
C TYR A 44 -10.98 12.82 2.57
N MET A 45 -10.10 13.70 3.01
CA MET A 45 -8.68 13.39 3.16
C MET A 45 -8.45 12.34 4.26
N ASP A 46 -9.21 12.43 5.36
CA ASP A 46 -9.14 11.44 6.43
C ASP A 46 -9.52 10.06 5.92
N THR A 47 -10.59 9.96 5.14
CA THR A 47 -11.05 8.69 4.56
C THR A 47 -9.99 8.08 3.64
N HIS A 48 -9.45 8.86 2.71
CA HIS A 48 -8.41 8.37 1.80
C HIS A 48 -7.13 8.02 2.54
N GLY A 49 -6.78 8.79 3.56
CA GLY A 49 -5.59 8.51 4.38
C GLY A 49 -5.71 7.18 5.10
N LYS A 50 -6.85 6.93 5.74
CA LYS A 50 -7.10 5.64 6.41
C LYS A 50 -7.01 4.47 5.43
N LYS A 51 -7.61 4.60 4.26
CA LYS A 51 -7.59 3.55 3.26
C LYS A 51 -6.18 3.28 2.75
N ALA A 52 -5.39 4.32 2.51
CA ALA A 52 -4.02 4.17 2.06
C ALA A 52 -3.16 3.48 3.13
N VAL A 53 -3.27 3.89 4.39
CA VAL A 53 -2.52 3.28 5.48
C VAL A 53 -2.93 1.82 5.67
N ASN A 54 -4.23 1.54 5.69
CA ASN A 54 -4.74 0.17 5.83
C ASN A 54 -4.25 -0.73 4.70
N PHE A 55 -4.29 -0.25 3.47
CA PHE A 55 -3.83 -1.01 2.31
C PHE A 55 -2.34 -1.34 2.44
N ASN A 56 -1.52 -0.36 2.76
CA ASN A 56 -0.08 -0.58 2.86
C ASN A 56 0.29 -1.48 4.04
N LEU A 57 -0.41 -1.35 5.18
CA LEU A 57 -0.24 -2.25 6.31
C LEU A 57 -0.64 -3.68 5.95
N SER A 58 -1.76 -3.84 5.24
CA SER A 58 -2.22 -5.16 4.80
C SER A 58 -1.20 -5.83 3.89
N PHE A 59 -0.67 -5.11 2.92
CA PHE A 59 0.34 -5.65 2.02
C PHE A 59 1.67 -5.93 2.71
N LEU A 60 2.04 -5.14 3.70
CA LEU A 60 3.20 -5.45 4.54
C LEU A 60 2.98 -6.77 5.28
N LEU A 61 1.81 -6.95 5.88
CA LEU A 61 1.48 -8.18 6.59
C LEU A 61 1.51 -9.38 5.65
N TYR A 62 0.90 -9.27 4.46
CA TYR A 62 0.91 -10.34 3.47
C TYR A 62 2.32 -10.67 3.02
N SER A 63 3.15 -9.66 2.77
CA SER A 63 4.53 -9.84 2.37
C SER A 63 5.35 -10.52 3.47
N PHE A 64 5.11 -10.17 4.72
CA PHE A 64 5.78 -10.77 5.87
C PHE A 64 5.42 -12.25 6.00
N VAL A 65 4.13 -12.58 5.91
CA VAL A 65 3.65 -13.98 6.01
C VAL A 65 4.22 -14.81 4.86
N LEU A 66 4.17 -14.31 3.64
CA LEU A 66 4.72 -15.00 2.48
C LEU A 66 6.23 -15.15 2.57
N GLY A 67 6.92 -14.11 3.05
CA GLY A 67 8.37 -14.14 3.24
C GLY A 67 8.79 -15.18 4.27
N LEU A 68 8.09 -15.26 5.40
CA LEU A 68 8.36 -16.26 6.43
C LEU A 68 8.10 -17.68 5.90
N SER A 69 7.01 -17.87 5.15
CA SER A 69 6.69 -19.16 4.57
C SER A 69 7.75 -19.62 3.59
N PHE A 70 8.19 -18.71 2.72
CA PHE A 70 9.25 -18.99 1.74
C PHE A 70 10.58 -19.32 2.43
N PHE A 71 10.95 -18.50 3.42
CA PHE A 71 12.20 -18.68 4.18
C PHE A 71 12.19 -20.04 4.90
N SER A 72 11.08 -20.37 5.57
CA SER A 72 10.91 -21.64 6.27
C SER A 72 11.05 -22.82 5.31
N THR A 73 10.39 -22.77 4.17
CA THR A 73 10.46 -23.82 3.17
C THR A 73 11.90 -24.00 2.65
N THR A 74 12.58 -22.90 2.39
CA THR A 74 13.96 -22.94 1.89
C THR A 74 14.91 -23.56 2.90
N LEU A 75 14.75 -23.25 4.20
CA LEU A 75 15.59 -23.80 5.25
C LEU A 75 15.40 -25.30 5.44
N PHE A 76 14.13 -25.77 5.39
CA PHE A 76 13.83 -27.16 5.74
C PHE A 76 13.80 -28.12 4.56
N HIS A 77 13.69 -27.61 3.33
CA HIS A 77 13.53 -28.46 2.14
C HIS A 77 14.63 -28.29 1.09
N PHE A 78 15.75 -27.73 1.45
CA PHE A 78 16.86 -27.41 0.55
C PHE A 78 16.46 -26.39 -0.53
N PRO A 79 17.26 -25.34 -0.71
CA PRO A 79 17.02 -24.37 -1.77
C PRO A 79 17.19 -25.04 -3.14
N ASN A 80 16.18 -24.94 -3.98
CA ASN A 80 16.26 -25.33 -5.37
C ASN A 80 15.90 -24.16 -6.25
N LEU A 81 16.35 -24.18 -7.50
CA LEU A 81 16.11 -23.09 -8.43
C LEU A 81 14.62 -22.85 -8.66
N PHE A 82 13.83 -23.91 -8.72
CA PHE A 82 12.40 -23.79 -8.90
C PHE A 82 11.74 -23.01 -7.77
N GLY A 83 12.09 -23.31 -6.52
CA GLY A 83 11.57 -22.60 -5.35
C GLY A 83 11.97 -21.12 -5.35
N ILE A 84 13.21 -20.81 -5.71
CA ILE A 84 13.71 -19.45 -5.78
C ILE A 84 12.96 -18.66 -6.86
N PHE A 85 12.82 -19.20 -8.06
CA PHE A 85 12.11 -18.55 -9.15
C PHE A 85 10.62 -18.36 -8.82
N SER A 86 9.99 -19.34 -8.17
CA SER A 86 8.59 -19.22 -7.74
C SER A 86 8.40 -18.08 -6.75
N GLY A 87 9.30 -17.98 -5.75
CA GLY A 87 9.23 -16.92 -4.75
C GLY A 87 9.41 -15.53 -5.37
N ILE A 88 10.39 -15.37 -6.25
CA ILE A 88 10.63 -14.11 -6.96
C ILE A 88 9.42 -13.73 -7.82
N SER A 89 8.84 -14.70 -8.54
CA SER A 89 7.67 -14.47 -9.39
C SER A 89 6.47 -14.01 -8.57
N ILE A 90 6.21 -14.61 -7.42
CA ILE A 90 5.10 -14.22 -6.55
C ILE A 90 5.29 -12.78 -6.06
N VAL A 91 6.48 -12.43 -5.59
CA VAL A 91 6.78 -11.07 -5.13
C VAL A 91 6.59 -10.06 -6.27
N PHE A 92 7.04 -10.41 -7.46
CA PHE A 92 6.90 -9.56 -8.64
C PHE A 92 5.43 -9.31 -8.99
N ILE A 93 4.61 -10.36 -8.99
CA ILE A 93 3.16 -10.26 -9.29
C ILE A 93 2.47 -9.40 -8.24
N ILE A 94 2.76 -9.63 -6.95
CA ILE A 94 2.18 -8.83 -5.86
C ILE A 94 2.56 -7.36 -6.01
N SER A 95 3.80 -7.08 -6.38
CA SER A 95 4.28 -5.71 -6.57
C SER A 95 3.55 -5.02 -7.73
N ILE A 96 3.30 -5.72 -8.83
CA ILE A 96 2.53 -5.19 -9.96
C ILE A 96 1.10 -4.89 -9.53
N ILE A 97 0.45 -5.81 -8.83
CA ILE A 97 -0.92 -5.62 -8.35
C ILE A 97 -0.98 -4.40 -7.43
N ARG A 98 -0.05 -4.29 -6.50
CA ARG A 98 0.03 -3.15 -5.59
C ARG A 98 0.22 -1.84 -6.36
N PHE A 99 1.10 -1.83 -7.35
CA PHE A 99 1.36 -0.65 -8.19
C PHE A 99 0.07 -0.20 -8.89
N VAL A 100 -0.63 -1.12 -9.54
CA VAL A 100 -1.88 -0.81 -10.25
C VAL A 100 -2.94 -0.27 -9.30
N LEU A 101 -3.09 -0.90 -8.13
CA LEU A 101 -4.10 -0.48 -7.15
C LEU A 101 -3.80 0.92 -6.59
N ILE A 102 -2.53 1.23 -6.35
CA ILE A 102 -2.13 2.57 -5.89
C ILE A 102 -2.46 3.62 -6.96
N ILE A 103 -2.16 3.33 -8.22
CA ILE A 103 -2.46 4.25 -9.33
C ILE A 103 -3.97 4.46 -9.44
N GLN A 104 -4.77 3.40 -9.37
CA GLN A 104 -6.22 3.51 -9.40
C GLN A 104 -6.75 4.37 -8.26
N ALA A 105 -6.26 4.14 -7.05
CA ALA A 105 -6.66 4.92 -5.88
C ALA A 105 -6.31 6.40 -6.04
N ALA A 106 -5.11 6.68 -6.54
CA ALA A 106 -4.65 8.06 -6.75
C ALA A 106 -5.52 8.78 -7.80
N ILE A 107 -5.85 8.11 -8.89
CA ILE A 107 -6.71 8.68 -9.92
C ILE A 107 -8.10 8.98 -9.36
N LYS A 108 -8.70 8.04 -8.64
CA LYS A 108 -10.01 8.24 -8.01
C LYS A 108 -9.97 9.40 -7.02
N ALA A 109 -8.92 9.47 -6.22
CA ALA A 109 -8.75 10.56 -5.25
C ALA A 109 -8.67 11.91 -5.94
N SER A 110 -7.98 12.01 -7.07
CA SER A 110 -7.86 13.26 -7.82
C SER A 110 -9.18 13.70 -8.46
N ARG A 111 -10.14 12.78 -8.61
CA ARG A 111 -11.46 13.07 -9.18
C ARG A 111 -12.55 13.27 -8.14
N ASN A 112 -12.18 13.39 -6.85
CA ASN A 112 -13.11 13.48 -5.75
C ASN A 112 -14.02 12.26 -5.63
N GLU A 113 -13.49 11.08 -5.98
CA GLU A 113 -14.22 9.82 -5.92
C GLU A 113 -13.70 8.95 -4.78
N PRO A 114 -14.59 8.21 -4.09
CA PRO A 114 -14.14 7.25 -3.09
C PRO A 114 -13.47 6.05 -3.76
N TYR A 115 -12.56 5.40 -3.03
CA TYR A 115 -11.92 4.18 -3.50
C TYR A 115 -11.75 3.23 -2.33
N ASN A 116 -12.15 1.98 -2.55
CA ASN A 116 -11.92 0.90 -1.59
C ASN A 116 -10.91 -0.07 -2.17
N TYR A 117 -9.72 -0.11 -1.57
CA TYR A 117 -8.72 -1.08 -1.98
C TYR A 117 -9.23 -2.51 -1.74
N PRO A 118 -9.13 -3.41 -2.72
CA PRO A 118 -9.46 -4.81 -2.49
C PRO A 118 -8.41 -5.46 -1.58
N LEU A 119 -8.80 -6.53 -0.91
CA LEU A 119 -7.89 -7.33 -0.08
C LEU A 119 -7.26 -6.56 1.07
N THR A 120 -7.91 -5.48 1.52
CA THR A 120 -7.41 -4.65 2.61
C THR A 120 -8.08 -5.04 3.92
N ILE A 121 -7.26 -5.13 4.97
CA ILE A 121 -7.75 -5.29 6.35
C ILE A 121 -7.87 -3.90 6.96
N ASP A 122 -9.02 -3.61 7.55
CA ASP A 122 -9.26 -2.30 8.16
C ASP A 122 -8.67 -2.23 9.57
N PHE A 123 -7.37 -1.96 9.65
CA PHE A 123 -6.70 -1.78 10.94
C PHE A 123 -7.14 -0.47 11.61
N ILE A 124 -7.35 0.57 10.81
CA ILE A 124 -7.79 1.88 11.26
C ILE A 124 -9.22 2.08 10.78
N LYS A 125 -10.14 2.27 11.71
CA LYS A 125 -11.56 2.51 11.39
C LYS A 125 -11.97 3.99 11.64
#